data_6f3504ee81157877d7c505543932b9cc
#
_entry.id   6f3504ee81157877d7c505543932b9cc
#
_cell.length_a   1.000
_cell.length_b   1.000
_cell.length_c   1.000
_cell.angle_alpha   90.00
_cell.angle_beta   90.00
_cell.angle_gamma   90.00
#
_symmetry.space_group_name_H-M   'P 1'
#
loop_
_entity.id
_entity.type
_entity.pdbx_description
1 polymer ?
#
loop_
_entity_poly.entity_id
_entity_poly.type
_entity_poly.pdbx_seq_one_letter_code
_entity_poly.pdbx_strand_id
1 'polypeptide(L)'
;STISTHADFAHRPNFSILFYPVISMKPRKGHKGSSYNLLGEEGVKDEKLVDHYSTEKQVRRHLTPRAIILLANDDGAVPPVTNGVAYYSRMRQEGNECAMCIYPTGGHGFGFRSTWAYHDQMLSDLTRWLDSFKAPCEDAIRVACIGNSITDGSGIDMATQKGYPAILQNKLGDGYEVKNYGLSARTLLCKGDVPYMK
;
A
#
# COMPACT_ATOMS: atom_id res chain seq x y z
N SER A 1 0.91 1.34 -7.89
CA SER A 1 -0.14 0.73 -7.06
C SER A 1 -0.56 -0.66 -7.52
N THR A 2 -0.75 -0.91 -8.82
CA THR A 2 -1.21 -2.23 -9.33
C THR A 2 -0.29 -3.37 -8.92
N ILE A 3 1.02 -3.27 -9.12
CA ILE A 3 1.95 -4.33 -8.72
C ILE A 3 1.90 -4.60 -7.20
N SER A 4 1.68 -3.56 -6.39
CA SER A 4 1.57 -3.69 -4.92
C SER A 4 0.32 -4.41 -4.45
N THR A 5 -0.74 -4.41 -5.25
CA THR A 5 -2.06 -4.96 -4.87
C THR A 5 -2.40 -6.26 -5.58
N HIS A 6 -1.92 -6.48 -6.80
CA HIS A 6 -2.30 -7.62 -7.65
C HIS A 6 -1.20 -8.67 -7.81
N ALA A 7 0.08 -8.29 -7.70
CA ALA A 7 1.15 -9.27 -7.82
C ALA A 7 1.02 -10.36 -6.74
N ASP A 8 1.50 -11.54 -7.05
CA ASP A 8 1.68 -12.60 -6.05
C ASP A 8 2.74 -12.18 -5.01
N PHE A 9 2.84 -12.93 -3.93
CA PHE A 9 3.71 -12.59 -2.82
C PHE A 9 5.19 -12.46 -3.23
N ALA A 10 5.66 -13.31 -4.14
CA ALA A 10 7.07 -13.34 -4.57
C ALA A 10 7.47 -12.10 -5.39
N HIS A 11 6.50 -11.47 -6.07
CA HIS A 11 6.74 -10.35 -6.97
C HIS A 11 6.27 -9.00 -6.41
N ARG A 12 5.74 -8.96 -5.19
CA ARG A 12 5.38 -7.69 -4.55
C ARG A 12 6.60 -6.90 -4.15
N PRO A 13 6.62 -5.57 -4.37
CA PRO A 13 7.71 -4.73 -3.91
C PRO A 13 7.71 -4.65 -2.36
N ASN A 14 8.86 -4.35 -1.77
CA ASN A 14 8.97 -4.14 -0.32
C ASN A 14 8.24 -2.87 0.14
N PHE A 15 8.19 -1.85 -0.72
CA PHE A 15 7.46 -0.60 -0.50
C PHE A 15 7.08 0.05 -1.84
N SER A 16 6.23 1.07 -1.79
CA SER A 16 5.81 1.85 -2.95
C SER A 16 5.95 3.34 -2.72
N ILE A 17 6.53 4.04 -3.70
CA ILE A 17 6.53 5.50 -3.77
C ILE A 17 5.57 5.86 -4.91
N LEU A 18 4.47 6.52 -4.58
CA LEU A 18 3.38 6.80 -5.52
C LEU A 18 3.26 8.31 -5.74
N PHE A 19 3.71 8.77 -6.89
CA PHE A 19 3.54 10.16 -7.33
C PHE A 19 2.21 10.29 -8.07
N TYR A 20 1.33 11.17 -7.58
CA TYR A 20 0.02 11.50 -8.21
C TYR A 20 -0.64 10.28 -8.89
N PRO A 21 -0.80 9.15 -8.18
CA PRO A 21 -1.19 7.90 -8.81
C PRO A 21 -2.64 7.93 -9.29
N VAL A 22 -2.89 7.36 -10.46
CA VAL A 22 -4.24 6.96 -10.85
C VAL A 22 -4.57 5.68 -10.06
N ILE A 23 -5.59 5.73 -9.26
CA ILE A 23 -6.00 4.68 -8.33
C ILE A 23 -7.35 4.08 -8.74
N SER A 24 -8.37 4.93 -8.83
CA SER A 24 -9.71 4.50 -9.23
C SER A 24 -9.83 4.42 -10.76
N MET A 25 -10.33 3.29 -11.25
CA MET A 25 -10.66 3.11 -12.67
C MET A 25 -12.08 3.58 -13.01
N LYS A 26 -12.83 4.12 -12.05
CA LYS A 26 -14.15 4.72 -12.32
C LYS A 26 -13.98 6.00 -13.15
N PRO A 27 -14.50 6.09 -14.40
CA PRO A 27 -14.21 7.22 -15.30
C PRO A 27 -14.57 8.61 -14.77
N ARG A 28 -15.53 8.67 -13.83
CA ARG A 28 -15.97 9.93 -13.19
C ARG A 28 -15.18 10.28 -11.93
N LYS A 29 -14.40 9.35 -11.38
CA LYS A 29 -13.65 9.51 -10.11
C LYS A 29 -12.15 9.46 -10.32
N GLY A 30 -11.67 8.68 -11.29
CA GLY A 30 -10.29 8.56 -11.68
C GLY A 30 -9.94 9.43 -12.89
N HIS A 31 -8.84 9.08 -13.55
CA HIS A 31 -8.45 9.69 -14.82
C HIS A 31 -9.11 8.92 -15.97
N LYS A 32 -10.04 9.58 -16.67
CA LYS A 32 -10.85 8.96 -17.74
C LYS A 32 -9.98 8.28 -18.80
N GLY A 33 -8.94 8.97 -19.29
CA GLY A 33 -8.04 8.42 -20.31
C GLY A 33 -7.36 7.13 -19.87
N SER A 34 -6.89 7.05 -18.62
CA SER A 34 -6.27 5.81 -18.08
C SER A 34 -7.28 4.67 -18.02
N SER A 35 -8.51 4.94 -17.59
CA SER A 35 -9.54 3.90 -17.49
C SER A 35 -9.89 3.34 -18.88
N TYR A 36 -10.11 4.20 -19.86
CA TYR A 36 -10.42 3.76 -21.23
C TYR A 36 -9.23 3.07 -21.92
N ASN A 37 -8.00 3.57 -21.72
CA ASN A 37 -6.81 2.92 -22.29
C ASN A 37 -6.52 1.54 -21.70
N LEU A 38 -6.82 1.35 -20.41
CA LEU A 38 -6.59 0.07 -19.73
C LEU A 38 -7.71 -0.94 -20.02
N LEU A 39 -8.96 -0.50 -19.95
CA LEU A 39 -10.13 -1.40 -19.95
C LEU A 39 -10.88 -1.44 -21.28
N GLY A 40 -10.65 -0.48 -22.16
CA GLY A 40 -11.41 -0.30 -23.38
C GLY A 40 -12.82 0.26 -23.13
N GLU A 41 -13.56 0.54 -24.21
CA GLU A 41 -14.90 1.14 -24.14
C GLU A 41 -15.93 0.22 -23.45
N GLU A 42 -15.82 -1.08 -23.65
CA GLU A 42 -16.71 -2.06 -23.02
C GLU A 42 -16.30 -2.37 -21.59
N GLY A 43 -15.00 -2.49 -21.34
CA GLY A 43 -14.50 -2.81 -19.99
C GLY A 43 -14.79 -1.73 -18.95
N VAL A 44 -14.86 -0.44 -19.34
CA VAL A 44 -15.25 0.64 -18.39
C VAL A 44 -16.72 0.60 -17.98
N LYS A 45 -17.55 -0.19 -18.66
CA LYS A 45 -18.96 -0.43 -18.33
C LYS A 45 -19.12 -1.65 -17.40
N ASP A 46 -18.14 -2.54 -17.35
CA ASP A 46 -18.13 -3.69 -16.45
C ASP A 46 -17.64 -3.25 -15.06
N GLU A 47 -18.59 -3.14 -14.14
CA GLU A 47 -18.31 -2.70 -12.77
C GLU A 47 -17.33 -3.65 -12.04
N LYS A 48 -17.37 -4.96 -12.30
CA LYS A 48 -16.44 -5.93 -11.69
C LYS A 48 -15.02 -5.71 -12.18
N LEU A 49 -14.86 -5.46 -13.47
CA LEU A 49 -13.56 -5.19 -14.07
C LEU A 49 -13.00 -3.85 -13.60
N VAL A 50 -13.83 -2.81 -13.57
CA VAL A 50 -13.47 -1.49 -13.02
C VAL A 50 -13.06 -1.62 -11.54
N ASP A 51 -13.78 -2.36 -10.74
CA ASP A 51 -13.47 -2.58 -9.34
C ASP A 51 -12.21 -3.43 -9.15
N HIS A 52 -11.97 -4.41 -10.01
CA HIS A 52 -10.76 -5.23 -9.99
C HIS A 52 -9.51 -4.36 -10.22
N TYR A 53 -9.53 -3.44 -11.17
CA TYR A 53 -8.38 -2.58 -11.46
C TYR A 53 -8.35 -1.28 -10.65
N SER A 54 -9.37 -0.99 -9.84
CA SER A 54 -9.36 0.10 -8.85
C SER A 54 -8.57 -0.34 -7.63
N THR A 55 -7.31 0.12 -7.53
CA THR A 55 -6.33 -0.46 -6.61
C THR A 55 -6.65 -0.20 -5.14
N GLU A 56 -7.42 0.84 -4.80
CA GLU A 56 -7.93 1.07 -3.45
C GLU A 56 -8.84 -0.08 -2.98
N LYS A 57 -9.50 -0.77 -3.90
CA LYS A 57 -10.36 -1.92 -3.58
C LYS A 57 -9.58 -3.24 -3.41
N GLN A 58 -8.34 -3.26 -3.83
CA GLN A 58 -7.48 -4.44 -3.82
C GLN A 58 -6.42 -4.42 -2.73
N VAL A 59 -6.43 -3.39 -1.88
CA VAL A 59 -5.56 -3.32 -0.70
C VAL A 59 -5.95 -4.42 0.27
N ARG A 60 -4.96 -5.20 0.71
CA ARG A 60 -5.13 -6.31 1.65
C ARG A 60 -4.19 -6.15 2.84
N ARG A 61 -4.70 -6.44 4.02
CA ARG A 61 -3.94 -6.46 5.27
C ARG A 61 -2.73 -7.39 5.16
N HIS A 62 -1.56 -6.96 5.63
CA HIS A 62 -0.28 -7.67 5.61
C HIS A 62 0.27 -8.07 4.24
N LEU A 63 -0.51 -7.91 3.17
CA LEU A 63 -0.07 -8.26 1.82
C LEU A 63 0.30 -7.06 0.97
N THR A 64 -0.45 -5.95 1.10
CA THR A 64 -0.11 -4.72 0.38
C THR A 64 1.03 -4.02 1.11
N PRO A 65 2.17 -3.79 0.43
CA PRO A 65 3.34 -3.21 1.06
C PRO A 65 3.11 -1.76 1.50
N ARG A 66 3.94 -1.30 2.44
CA ARG A 66 3.95 0.10 2.87
C ARG A 66 4.10 1.05 1.71
N ALA A 67 3.53 2.23 1.82
CA ALA A 67 3.58 3.21 0.75
C ALA A 67 3.75 4.65 1.27
N ILE A 68 4.37 5.50 0.45
CA ILE A 68 4.23 6.96 0.53
C ILE A 68 3.54 7.46 -0.73
N ILE A 69 2.61 8.40 -0.56
CA ILE A 69 1.82 9.01 -1.63
C ILE A 69 2.13 10.51 -1.66
N LEU A 70 2.53 11.01 -2.82
CA LEU A 70 2.93 12.39 -3.03
C LEU A 70 1.97 13.04 -4.04
N LEU A 71 1.25 14.05 -3.61
CA LEU A 71 0.14 14.67 -4.35
C LEU A 71 0.30 16.19 -4.41
N ALA A 72 -0.29 16.82 -5.42
CA ALA A 72 -0.55 18.25 -5.44
C ALA A 72 -2.06 18.50 -5.28
N ASN A 73 -2.42 19.46 -4.42
CA ASN A 73 -3.83 19.76 -4.14
C ASN A 73 -4.59 20.29 -5.36
N ASP A 74 -3.88 20.93 -6.29
CA ASP A 74 -4.37 21.51 -7.54
C ASP A 74 -4.30 20.55 -8.73
N ASP A 75 -4.11 19.24 -8.52
CA ASP A 75 -4.13 18.25 -9.61
C ASP A 75 -5.54 18.09 -10.20
N GLY A 76 -5.78 18.75 -11.32
CA GLY A 76 -7.04 18.67 -12.05
C GLY A 76 -7.16 17.45 -12.98
N ALA A 77 -6.05 16.77 -13.29
CA ALA A 77 -6.07 15.60 -14.17
C ALA A 77 -6.39 14.30 -13.39
N VAL A 78 -5.79 14.15 -12.21
CA VAL A 78 -6.01 13.00 -11.32
C VAL A 78 -6.41 13.53 -9.94
N PRO A 79 -7.72 13.75 -9.69
CA PRO A 79 -8.18 14.36 -8.46
C PRO A 79 -7.67 13.62 -7.21
N PRO A 80 -6.98 14.32 -6.28
CA PRO A 80 -6.35 13.70 -5.11
C PRO A 80 -7.30 12.89 -4.26
N VAL A 81 -8.51 13.42 -4.00
CA VAL A 81 -9.49 12.82 -3.08
C VAL A 81 -9.95 11.45 -3.53
N THR A 82 -10.24 11.29 -4.81
CA THR A 82 -10.78 10.03 -5.35
C THR A 82 -9.68 9.03 -5.77
N ASN A 83 -8.43 9.43 -5.68
CA ASN A 83 -7.27 8.61 -6.01
C ASN A 83 -6.34 8.43 -4.81
N GLY A 84 -5.33 9.27 -4.64
CA GLY A 84 -4.33 9.09 -3.59
C GLY A 84 -4.92 9.05 -2.18
N VAL A 85 -5.86 9.93 -1.85
CA VAL A 85 -6.55 9.94 -0.53
C VAL A 85 -7.39 8.69 -0.34
N ALA A 86 -8.10 8.22 -1.38
CA ALA A 86 -8.88 6.98 -1.31
C ALA A 86 -7.97 5.76 -1.05
N TYR A 87 -6.82 5.69 -1.72
CA TYR A 87 -5.83 4.62 -1.49
C TYR A 87 -5.23 4.70 -0.07
N TYR A 88 -4.83 5.89 0.37
CA TYR A 88 -4.36 6.12 1.74
C TYR A 88 -5.38 5.65 2.78
N SER A 89 -6.65 6.08 2.62
CA SER A 89 -7.72 5.70 3.53
C SER A 89 -7.89 4.19 3.62
N ARG A 90 -7.85 3.51 2.47
CA ARG A 90 -7.96 2.05 2.44
C ARG A 90 -6.75 1.36 3.05
N MET A 91 -5.54 1.83 2.78
CA MET A 91 -4.32 1.34 3.43
C MET A 91 -4.44 1.41 4.96
N ARG A 92 -4.94 2.54 5.49
CA ARG A 92 -5.12 2.74 6.93
C ARG A 92 -6.22 1.86 7.52
N GLN A 93 -7.35 1.68 6.81
CA GLN A 93 -8.44 0.78 7.22
C GLN A 93 -7.99 -0.68 7.31
N GLU A 94 -7.13 -1.10 6.40
CA GLU A 94 -6.53 -2.45 6.41
C GLU A 94 -5.37 -2.59 7.40
N GLY A 95 -5.01 -1.53 8.14
CA GLY A 95 -3.92 -1.54 9.10
C GLY A 95 -2.53 -1.53 8.47
N ASN A 96 -2.42 -1.25 7.17
CA ASN A 96 -1.15 -1.14 6.48
C ASN A 96 -0.51 0.24 6.73
N GLU A 97 0.81 0.27 6.75
CA GLU A 97 1.59 1.50 6.87
C GLU A 97 1.50 2.33 5.59
N CYS A 98 1.09 3.60 5.73
CA CYS A 98 1.02 4.52 4.60
C CYS A 98 1.25 5.95 5.08
N ALA A 99 2.16 6.65 4.40
CA ALA A 99 2.36 8.08 4.54
C ALA A 99 1.75 8.83 3.34
N MET A 100 1.38 10.09 3.52
CA MET A 100 0.85 10.92 2.44
C MET A 100 1.27 12.37 2.64
N CYS A 101 1.82 12.98 1.59
CA CYS A 101 2.12 14.40 1.52
C CYS A 101 1.29 15.04 0.39
N ILE A 102 0.57 16.11 0.72
CA ILE A 102 -0.20 16.89 -0.26
C ILE A 102 0.36 18.31 -0.27
N TYR A 103 0.95 18.68 -1.39
CA TYR A 103 1.52 20.01 -1.60
C TYR A 103 0.47 20.98 -2.16
N PRO A 104 0.51 22.27 -1.79
CA PRO A 104 -0.51 23.24 -2.18
C PRO A 104 -0.70 23.36 -3.70
N THR A 105 0.40 23.34 -4.46
CA THR A 105 0.40 23.49 -5.92
C THR A 105 1.41 22.54 -6.57
N GLY A 106 1.27 22.32 -7.87
CA GLY A 106 2.16 21.49 -8.68
C GLY A 106 1.45 20.86 -9.87
N GLY A 107 0.14 20.78 -9.81
CA GLY A 107 -0.68 20.11 -10.80
C GLY A 107 -0.35 18.63 -10.94
N HIS A 108 -0.72 18.04 -12.05
CA HIS A 108 -0.30 16.69 -12.40
C HIS A 108 1.11 16.69 -13.00
N GLY A 109 1.96 15.75 -12.58
CA GLY A 109 3.28 15.59 -13.20
C GLY A 109 4.38 16.50 -12.64
N PHE A 110 4.27 17.00 -11.40
CA PHE A 110 5.33 17.80 -10.78
C PHE A 110 6.66 17.03 -10.65
N GLY A 111 6.62 15.74 -10.32
CA GLY A 111 7.76 14.82 -10.24
C GLY A 111 8.99 15.42 -9.54
N PHE A 112 10.16 15.23 -10.13
CA PHE A 112 11.43 15.78 -9.66
C PHE A 112 11.81 17.09 -10.36
N ARG A 113 10.83 17.88 -10.80
CA ARG A 113 11.07 19.17 -11.46
C ARG A 113 11.69 20.16 -10.49
N SER A 114 12.98 20.50 -10.68
CA SER A 114 13.74 21.36 -9.79
C SER A 114 13.21 22.79 -9.69
N THR A 115 12.45 23.25 -10.68
CA THR A 115 11.80 24.57 -10.68
C THR A 115 10.47 24.62 -9.93
N TRP A 116 9.98 23.49 -9.46
CA TRP A 116 8.76 23.45 -8.68
C TRP A 116 8.99 23.93 -7.25
N ALA A 117 8.12 24.78 -6.75
CA ALA A 117 8.32 25.49 -5.47
C ALA A 117 8.48 24.55 -4.25
N TYR A 118 7.93 23.34 -4.30
CA TYR A 118 7.99 22.36 -3.21
C TYR A 118 8.96 21.21 -3.48
N HIS A 119 9.83 21.34 -4.48
CA HIS A 119 10.79 20.29 -4.86
C HIS A 119 11.66 19.84 -3.69
N ASP A 120 12.32 20.77 -3.00
CA ASP A 120 13.25 20.44 -1.91
C ASP A 120 12.51 19.91 -0.67
N GLN A 121 11.32 20.43 -0.39
CA GLN A 121 10.45 19.88 0.65
C GLN A 121 10.06 18.44 0.34
N MET A 122 9.64 18.17 -0.88
CA MET A 122 9.28 16.82 -1.33
C MET A 122 10.45 15.84 -1.19
N LEU A 123 11.67 16.26 -1.59
CA LEU A 123 12.86 15.43 -1.44
C LEU A 123 13.16 15.15 0.05
N SER A 124 13.03 16.18 0.91
CA SER A 124 13.20 16.01 2.36
C SER A 124 12.18 15.05 2.96
N ASP A 125 10.89 15.19 2.61
CA ASP A 125 9.82 14.32 3.09
C ASP A 125 10.03 12.87 2.64
N LEU A 126 10.42 12.67 1.38
CA LEU A 126 10.72 11.35 0.82
C LEU A 126 11.95 10.72 1.50
N THR A 127 13.03 11.47 1.68
CA THR A 127 14.24 11.00 2.35
C THR A 127 13.93 10.58 3.78
N ARG A 128 13.24 11.43 4.55
CA ARG A 128 12.84 11.09 5.92
C ARG A 128 11.98 9.83 5.99
N TRP A 129 11.09 9.66 5.03
CA TRP A 129 10.27 8.45 4.98
C TRP A 129 11.12 7.22 4.69
N LEU A 130 12.05 7.29 3.75
CA LEU A 130 12.99 6.19 3.45
C LEU A 130 13.89 5.87 4.66
N ASP A 131 14.40 6.90 5.35
CA ASP A 131 15.22 6.74 6.54
C ASP A 131 14.44 6.20 7.76
N SER A 132 13.12 6.23 7.71
CA SER A 132 12.27 5.74 8.80
C SER A 132 12.22 4.22 8.91
N PHE A 133 12.67 3.50 7.90
CA PHE A 133 12.71 2.05 7.93
C PHE A 133 14.12 1.53 7.61
N LYS A 134 14.56 0.65 8.47
CA LYS A 134 15.80 -0.07 8.28
C LYS A 134 15.53 -1.29 7.41
N ALA A 135 16.36 -1.50 6.40
CA ALA A 135 16.39 -2.77 5.70
C ALA A 135 17.01 -3.83 6.62
N PRO A 136 16.48 -5.05 6.68
CA PRO A 136 17.20 -6.17 7.27
C PRO A 136 18.56 -6.32 6.58
N CYS A 137 19.60 -6.74 7.32
CA CYS A 137 20.89 -7.05 6.71
C CYS A 137 20.76 -8.24 5.74
N GLU A 138 21.66 -8.35 4.79
CA GLU A 138 21.60 -9.36 3.71
C GLU A 138 21.50 -10.80 4.27
N ASP A 139 22.18 -11.06 5.39
CA ASP A 139 22.18 -12.34 6.09
C ASP A 139 21.15 -12.43 7.24
N ALA A 140 20.15 -11.56 7.26
CA ALA A 140 19.16 -11.55 8.35
C ALA A 140 18.44 -12.89 8.49
N ILE A 141 18.30 -13.35 9.73
CA ILE A 141 17.53 -14.56 10.05
C ILE A 141 16.04 -14.27 9.79
N ARG A 142 15.42 -15.06 8.93
CA ARG A 142 14.00 -14.88 8.59
C ARG A 142 13.12 -15.54 9.63
N VAL A 143 12.23 -14.76 10.23
CA VAL A 143 11.27 -15.20 11.25
C VAL A 143 9.85 -15.09 10.69
N ALA A 144 9.16 -16.21 10.54
CA ALA A 144 7.75 -16.24 10.13
C ALA A 144 6.85 -16.33 11.37
N CYS A 145 6.06 -15.30 11.64
CA CYS A 145 5.01 -15.33 12.66
C CYS A 145 3.74 -15.91 12.06
N ILE A 146 3.47 -17.18 12.30
CA ILE A 146 2.30 -17.90 11.79
C ILE A 146 1.26 -18.02 12.89
N GLY A 147 0.01 -17.76 12.60
CA GLY A 147 -1.08 -17.86 13.58
C GLY A 147 -2.39 -17.24 13.13
N ASN A 148 -3.33 -17.20 14.05
CA ASN A 148 -4.69 -16.69 13.80
C ASN A 148 -4.82 -15.18 14.13
N SER A 149 -5.96 -14.77 14.68
CA SER A 149 -6.33 -13.38 14.96
C SER A 149 -5.31 -12.61 15.82
N ILE A 150 -4.65 -13.25 16.77
CA ILE A 150 -3.63 -12.59 17.62
C ILE A 150 -2.41 -12.23 16.78
N THR A 151 -1.95 -13.15 15.93
CA THR A 151 -0.82 -12.92 15.03
C THR A 151 -1.18 -11.91 13.92
N ASP A 152 -2.39 -12.02 13.38
CA ASP A 152 -2.95 -11.05 12.44
C ASP A 152 -3.04 -9.64 13.03
N GLY A 153 -3.22 -9.53 14.35
CA GLY A 153 -3.40 -8.28 15.07
C GLY A 153 -4.83 -7.75 14.99
N SER A 154 -5.81 -8.65 14.93
CA SER A 154 -7.23 -8.30 14.97
C SER A 154 -7.55 -7.46 16.21
N GLY A 155 -8.26 -6.34 16.02
CA GLY A 155 -8.60 -5.41 17.08
C GLY A 155 -7.48 -4.45 17.51
N ILE A 156 -6.29 -4.56 16.92
CA ILE A 156 -5.19 -3.62 17.17
C ILE A 156 -5.18 -2.57 16.05
N ASP A 157 -5.34 -1.30 16.41
CA ASP A 157 -5.12 -0.22 15.47
C ASP A 157 -3.66 -0.21 15.00
N MET A 158 -3.45 -0.06 13.70
CA MET A 158 -2.11 -0.12 13.08
C MET A 158 -1.34 -1.41 13.41
N ALA A 159 -1.97 -2.56 13.27
CA ALA A 159 -1.37 -3.86 13.62
C ALA A 159 -0.02 -4.13 12.92
N THR A 160 0.21 -3.55 11.74
CA THR A 160 1.51 -3.62 11.04
C THR A 160 2.65 -2.92 11.79
N GLN A 161 2.34 -2.04 12.74
CA GLN A 161 3.32 -1.33 13.59
C GLN A 161 3.24 -1.74 15.07
N LYS A 162 2.04 -2.06 15.55
CA LYS A 162 1.75 -2.31 16.97
C LYS A 162 1.42 -3.77 17.28
N GLY A 163 1.19 -4.60 16.28
CA GLY A 163 1.04 -6.05 16.44
C GLY A 163 2.35 -6.69 16.94
N TYR A 164 2.26 -7.84 17.63
CA TYR A 164 3.44 -8.46 18.20
C TYR A 164 4.56 -8.79 17.18
N PRO A 165 4.27 -9.14 15.91
CA PRO A 165 5.35 -9.38 14.94
C PRO A 165 6.16 -8.12 14.65
N ALA A 166 5.51 -6.95 14.58
CA ALA A 166 6.20 -5.66 14.39
C ALA A 166 7.03 -5.27 15.63
N ILE A 167 6.49 -5.48 16.82
CA ILE A 167 7.23 -5.28 18.08
C ILE A 167 8.42 -6.24 18.18
N LEU A 168 8.25 -7.50 17.75
CA LEU A 168 9.32 -8.48 17.71
C LEU A 168 10.44 -8.04 16.76
N GLN A 169 10.10 -7.57 15.54
CA GLN A 169 11.07 -7.00 14.61
C GLN A 169 11.90 -5.87 15.25
N ASN A 170 11.20 -4.93 15.90
CA ASN A 170 11.87 -3.79 16.55
C ASN A 170 12.82 -4.23 17.70
N LYS A 171 12.48 -5.29 18.41
CA LYS A 171 13.30 -5.83 19.50
C LYS A 171 14.48 -6.64 19.01
N LEU A 172 14.33 -7.40 17.93
CA LEU A 172 15.37 -8.23 17.36
C LEU A 172 16.38 -7.42 16.52
N GLY A 173 15.95 -6.28 15.98
CA GLY A 173 16.81 -5.41 15.16
C GLY A 173 17.10 -5.95 13.76
N ASP A 174 18.15 -5.40 13.15
CA ASP A 174 18.45 -5.57 11.71
C ASP A 174 19.01 -6.96 11.37
N GLY A 175 19.44 -7.74 12.35
CA GLY A 175 19.88 -9.14 12.19
C GLY A 175 18.73 -10.13 11.95
N TYR A 176 17.50 -9.67 11.97
CA TYR A 176 16.29 -10.48 11.77
C TYR A 176 15.32 -9.81 10.80
N GLU A 177 14.65 -10.62 9.98
CA GLU A 177 13.52 -10.22 9.14
C GLU A 177 12.26 -10.91 9.64
N VAL A 178 11.43 -10.22 10.42
CA VAL A 178 10.19 -10.77 10.98
C VAL A 178 9.02 -10.49 10.03
N LYS A 179 8.37 -11.54 9.55
CA LYS A 179 7.17 -11.44 8.70
C LYS A 179 5.93 -11.96 9.42
N ASN A 180 4.86 -11.18 9.33
CA ASN A 180 3.55 -11.56 9.85
C ASN A 180 2.76 -12.35 8.81
N TYR A 181 2.47 -13.60 9.09
CA TYR A 181 1.61 -14.49 8.32
C TYR A 181 0.34 -14.85 9.10
N GLY A 182 -0.03 -14.03 10.09
CA GLY A 182 -1.28 -14.18 10.82
C GLY A 182 -2.49 -14.03 9.91
N LEU A 183 -3.49 -14.86 10.09
CA LEU A 183 -4.74 -14.80 9.35
C LEU A 183 -5.90 -15.14 10.28
N SER A 184 -6.76 -14.16 10.55
CA SER A 184 -7.90 -14.31 11.47
C SER A 184 -8.80 -15.47 11.08
N ALA A 185 -9.33 -16.16 12.08
CA ALA A 185 -10.19 -17.32 11.95
C ALA A 185 -9.57 -18.53 11.22
N ARG A 186 -8.23 -18.59 11.09
CA ARG A 186 -7.56 -19.76 10.49
C ARG A 186 -7.07 -20.73 11.55
N THR A 187 -7.07 -22.02 11.19
CA THR A 187 -6.50 -23.10 11.96
C THR A 187 -5.30 -23.72 11.26
N LEU A 188 -4.33 -24.22 12.01
CA LEU A 188 -3.19 -24.97 11.45
C LEU A 188 -3.57 -26.41 11.08
N LEU A 189 -4.77 -26.86 11.45
CA LEU A 189 -5.26 -28.19 11.12
C LEU A 189 -5.74 -28.26 9.67
N CYS A 190 -5.22 -29.24 8.91
CA CYS A 190 -5.62 -29.45 7.51
C CYS A 190 -7.13 -29.76 7.33
N LYS A 191 -7.79 -30.25 8.38
CA LYS A 191 -9.23 -30.59 8.41
C LYS A 191 -10.03 -29.71 9.39
N GLY A 192 -9.55 -28.50 9.70
CA GLY A 192 -10.29 -27.53 10.50
C GLY A 192 -11.37 -26.79 9.72
N ASP A 193 -12.20 -26.03 10.40
CA ASP A 193 -13.31 -25.27 9.78
C ASP A 193 -12.82 -24.29 8.70
N VAL A 194 -11.69 -23.63 8.93
CA VAL A 194 -11.04 -22.75 7.96
C VAL A 194 -9.54 -23.01 7.99
N PRO A 195 -9.03 -24.03 7.25
CA PRO A 195 -7.62 -24.39 7.30
C PRO A 195 -6.72 -23.32 6.69
N TYR A 196 -5.51 -23.19 7.24
CA TYR A 196 -4.49 -22.26 6.77
C TYR A 196 -3.95 -22.66 5.38
N MET A 197 -3.79 -23.97 5.19
CA MET A 197 -3.39 -24.57 3.91
C MET A 197 -4.54 -25.38 3.32
N LYS A 198 -4.86 -25.10 2.10
CA LYS A 198 -5.77 -25.91 1.25
C LYS A 198 -4.97 -26.44 0.07
#